data_fcc08caef6ff60632e41f65623fa9762
#
_entry.id   fcc08caef6ff60632e41f65623fa9762
#
_cell.length_a   1.000
_cell.length_b   1.000
_cell.length_c   1.000
_cell.angle_alpha   90.00
_cell.angle_beta   90.00
_cell.angle_gamma   90.00
#
_symmetry.space_group_name_H-M   'P 1'
#
loop_
_entity.id
_entity.type
_entity.pdbx_description
1 polymer ?
#
loop_
_entity_poly.entity_id
_entity_poly.type
_entity_poly.pdbx_seq_one_letter_code
_entity_poly.pdbx_strand_id
1 'polypeptide(L)'
;MIKIAVISVARSDYSIIKPILKILKNDKFFNLKFYVSGMHLDKRYGHTIKYIKKDNINITQSIKTNSPGDDELSISKSISLGVKKYSEIFHRNKPDLLLVTGDRFEMLAAVIAALPYNIVIAHIHGGELSLGAFDDSIRHAITKFSHIHFPSTDEYARRIMQLGEEKYRVKVVGAPALDNLKGINFKSFCQLNKEYGLSMNSSPIIV
;
A
#
# COMPACT_ATOMS: atom_id res chain seq x y z
N MET A 1 -4.26 -23.22 -4.78
CA MET A 1 -4.68 -21.79 -4.71
C MET A 1 -3.86 -21.13 -3.64
N ILE A 2 -3.06 -20.10 -3.99
CA ILE A 2 -2.22 -19.36 -3.05
C ILE A 2 -3.09 -18.34 -2.29
N LYS A 3 -3.07 -18.38 -0.97
CA LYS A 3 -3.75 -17.42 -0.12
C LYS A 3 -2.88 -16.15 0.01
N ILE A 4 -3.29 -15.09 -0.65
CA ILE A 4 -2.60 -13.81 -0.62
C ILE A 4 -3.33 -12.80 0.26
N ALA A 5 -2.64 -12.28 1.28
CA ALA A 5 -3.11 -11.15 2.07
C ALA A 5 -2.58 -9.85 1.46
N VAL A 6 -3.46 -8.89 1.27
CA VAL A 6 -3.11 -7.52 0.85
C VAL A 6 -3.63 -6.56 1.90
N ILE A 7 -2.82 -5.59 2.30
CA ILE A 7 -3.18 -4.60 3.32
C ILE A 7 -3.18 -3.21 2.70
N SER A 8 -4.18 -2.41 3.08
CA SER A 8 -4.22 -0.99 2.81
C SER A 8 -4.49 -0.21 4.09
N VAL A 9 -3.70 0.81 4.35
CA VAL A 9 -3.75 1.60 5.58
C VAL A 9 -4.09 3.06 5.34
N ALA A 10 -3.87 3.57 4.12
CA ALA A 10 -4.15 4.95 3.73
C ALA A 10 -4.61 5.05 2.26
N ARG A 11 -5.16 6.21 1.89
CA ARG A 11 -5.58 6.46 0.49
C ARG A 11 -4.43 6.38 -0.50
N SER A 12 -3.23 6.80 -0.09
CA SER A 12 -2.02 6.78 -0.91
C SER A 12 -1.67 5.36 -1.36
N ASP A 13 -1.59 4.43 -0.43
CA ASP A 13 -1.26 3.04 -0.74
C ASP A 13 -2.40 2.33 -1.48
N TYR A 14 -3.66 2.65 -1.16
CA TYR A 14 -4.80 2.11 -1.89
C TYR A 14 -4.75 2.45 -3.37
N SER A 15 -4.35 3.68 -3.72
CA SER A 15 -4.22 4.09 -5.12
C SER A 15 -3.18 3.25 -5.89
N ILE A 16 -2.14 2.81 -5.20
CA ILE A 16 -1.08 1.96 -5.76
C ILE A 16 -1.58 0.52 -5.96
N ILE A 17 -2.25 -0.05 -4.95
CA ILE A 17 -2.63 -1.46 -4.98
C ILE A 17 -3.96 -1.73 -5.69
N LYS A 18 -4.79 -0.71 -5.94
CA LYS A 18 -6.11 -0.87 -6.59
C LYS A 18 -6.06 -1.63 -7.93
N PRO A 19 -5.14 -1.35 -8.87
CA PRO A 19 -5.00 -2.13 -10.09
C PRO A 19 -4.67 -3.61 -9.82
N ILE A 20 -3.79 -3.85 -8.85
CA ILE A 20 -3.36 -5.19 -8.45
C ILE A 20 -4.52 -5.96 -7.84
N LEU A 21 -5.30 -5.34 -6.95
CA LEU A 21 -6.48 -5.96 -6.33
C LEU A 21 -7.52 -6.40 -7.38
N LYS A 22 -7.70 -5.59 -8.44
CA LYS A 22 -8.61 -5.94 -9.55
C LYS A 22 -8.16 -7.20 -10.30
N ILE A 23 -6.86 -7.36 -10.51
CA ILE A 23 -6.28 -8.55 -11.15
C ILE A 23 -6.42 -9.76 -10.21
N LEU A 24 -5.96 -9.63 -8.97
CA LEU A 24 -5.98 -10.72 -7.98
C LEU A 24 -7.39 -11.24 -7.69
N LYS A 25 -8.39 -10.35 -7.68
CA LYS A 25 -9.80 -10.71 -7.47
C LYS A 25 -10.33 -11.66 -8.55
N ASN A 26 -9.86 -11.50 -9.80
CA ASN A 26 -10.36 -12.22 -10.95
C ASN A 26 -9.50 -13.44 -11.30
N ASP A 27 -8.33 -13.60 -10.69
CA ASP A 27 -7.41 -14.70 -10.94
C ASP A 27 -7.71 -15.87 -9.99
N LYS A 28 -8.14 -17.00 -10.56
CA LYS A 28 -8.49 -18.22 -9.81
C LYS A 28 -7.29 -18.87 -9.11
N PHE A 29 -6.06 -18.50 -9.45
CA PHE A 29 -4.86 -19.00 -8.80
C PHE A 29 -4.71 -18.47 -7.37
N PHE A 30 -5.27 -17.27 -7.09
CA PHE A 30 -5.18 -16.62 -5.80
C PHE A 30 -6.49 -16.69 -5.01
N ASN A 31 -6.35 -16.86 -3.69
CA ASN A 31 -7.41 -16.61 -2.70
C ASN A 31 -7.09 -15.30 -2.00
N LEU A 32 -7.64 -14.20 -2.53
CA LEU A 32 -7.39 -12.85 -2.03
C LEU A 32 -8.05 -12.63 -0.66
N LYS A 33 -7.25 -12.19 0.31
CA LYS A 33 -7.67 -11.66 1.61
C LYS A 33 -7.27 -10.21 1.70
N PHE A 34 -8.22 -9.30 1.53
CA PHE A 34 -7.97 -7.87 1.55
C PHE A 34 -8.34 -7.26 2.90
N TYR A 35 -7.37 -6.69 3.59
CA TYR A 35 -7.50 -6.07 4.90
C TYR A 35 -7.36 -4.55 4.79
N VAL A 36 -8.25 -3.83 5.48
CA VAL A 36 -8.25 -2.37 5.49
C VAL A 36 -8.11 -1.89 6.93
N SER A 37 -7.17 -0.98 7.17
CA SER A 37 -6.87 -0.49 8.52
C SER A 37 -6.41 0.97 8.53
N GLY A 38 -5.79 1.39 9.60
CA GLY A 38 -5.13 2.69 9.70
C GLY A 38 -6.06 3.88 9.41
N MET A 39 -5.54 4.82 8.66
CA MET A 39 -6.24 6.06 8.29
C MET A 39 -7.54 5.84 7.52
N HIS A 40 -7.71 4.70 6.83
CA HIS A 40 -8.96 4.40 6.14
C HIS A 40 -10.18 4.38 7.04
N LEU A 41 -9.99 4.01 8.32
CA LEU A 41 -11.05 3.87 9.31
C LEU A 41 -11.20 5.09 10.22
N ASP A 42 -10.31 6.05 10.10
CA ASP A 42 -10.27 7.25 10.93
C ASP A 42 -11.00 8.42 10.25
N LYS A 43 -11.95 9.02 10.98
CA LYS A 43 -12.72 10.17 10.50
C LYS A 43 -11.85 11.40 10.28
N ARG A 44 -10.78 11.58 11.06
CA ARG A 44 -9.82 12.70 10.93
C ARG A 44 -9.18 12.75 9.53
N TYR A 45 -9.01 11.58 8.90
CA TYR A 45 -8.44 11.43 7.54
C TYR A 45 -9.51 11.17 6.48
N GLY A 46 -10.76 11.61 6.72
CA GLY A 46 -11.84 11.56 5.73
C GLY A 46 -12.53 10.21 5.58
N HIS A 47 -12.25 9.21 6.46
CA HIS A 47 -12.88 7.88 6.47
C HIS A 47 -12.90 7.23 5.08
N THR A 48 -11.72 7.12 4.48
CA THR A 48 -11.52 6.82 3.06
C THR A 48 -11.90 5.39 2.64
N ILE A 49 -12.25 4.50 3.58
CA ILE A 49 -12.83 3.19 3.30
C ILE A 49 -14.08 3.26 2.40
N LYS A 50 -14.81 4.39 2.42
CA LYS A 50 -15.97 4.62 1.54
C LYS A 50 -15.60 4.55 0.05
N TYR A 51 -14.38 4.95 -0.34
CA TYR A 51 -13.92 4.87 -1.72
C TYR A 51 -13.62 3.43 -2.13
N ILE A 52 -13.02 2.64 -1.22
CA ILE A 52 -12.76 1.21 -1.44
C ILE A 52 -14.07 0.46 -1.69
N LYS A 53 -15.10 0.75 -0.88
CA LYS A 53 -16.43 0.16 -1.04
C LYS A 53 -17.09 0.50 -2.38
N LYS A 54 -16.90 1.74 -2.88
CA LYS A 54 -17.41 2.16 -4.20
C LYS A 54 -16.74 1.41 -5.37
N ASP A 55 -15.51 0.96 -5.20
CA ASP A 55 -14.76 0.21 -6.20
C ASP A 55 -15.17 -1.27 -6.29
N ASN A 56 -16.16 -1.72 -5.49
CA ASN A 56 -16.65 -3.11 -5.45
C ASN A 56 -15.55 -4.15 -5.18
N ILE A 57 -14.53 -3.78 -4.41
CA ILE A 57 -13.49 -4.68 -3.94
C ILE A 57 -13.93 -5.25 -2.60
N ASN A 58 -14.01 -6.58 -2.50
CA ASN A 58 -14.43 -7.24 -1.28
C ASN A 58 -13.38 -7.07 -0.17
N ILE A 59 -13.76 -6.41 0.92
CA ILE A 59 -12.93 -6.25 2.11
C ILE A 59 -13.17 -7.46 3.01
N THR A 60 -12.12 -8.25 3.23
CA THR A 60 -12.19 -9.43 4.11
C THR A 60 -12.43 -9.01 5.55
N GLN A 61 -11.70 -7.99 6.01
CA GLN A 61 -11.89 -7.44 7.36
C GLN A 61 -11.36 -6.01 7.47
N SER A 62 -12.05 -5.17 8.23
CA SER A 62 -11.58 -3.85 8.66
C SER A 62 -10.99 -3.95 10.07
N ILE A 63 -9.77 -3.40 10.26
CA ILE A 63 -8.98 -3.58 11.47
C ILE A 63 -8.64 -2.22 12.06
N LYS A 64 -9.24 -1.86 13.19
CA LYS A 64 -8.90 -0.61 13.88
C LYS A 64 -7.54 -0.76 14.58
N THR A 65 -6.53 -0.11 14.03
CA THR A 65 -5.15 -0.13 14.53
C THR A 65 -4.71 1.21 15.09
N ASN A 66 -5.35 2.32 14.71
CA ASN A 66 -4.94 3.65 15.13
C ASN A 66 -5.39 3.96 16.55
N SER A 67 -4.46 4.47 17.36
CA SER A 67 -4.70 5.17 18.61
C SER A 67 -5.17 6.61 18.29
N PRO A 68 -5.98 7.24 19.15
CA PRO A 68 -6.25 8.67 19.03
C PRO A 68 -4.95 9.50 19.16
N GLY A 69 -4.82 10.55 18.32
CA GLY A 69 -3.62 11.42 18.30
C GLY A 69 -2.64 11.06 17.18
N ASP A 70 -1.70 12.00 16.96
CA ASP A 70 -0.66 11.91 15.94
C ASP A 70 0.74 12.18 16.53
N ASP A 71 0.81 12.24 17.88
CA ASP A 71 2.06 12.34 18.63
C ASP A 71 2.81 11.01 18.68
N GLU A 72 4.05 11.04 19.12
CA GLU A 72 4.97 9.90 19.13
C GLU A 72 4.40 8.74 19.97
N LEU A 73 3.73 9.02 21.07
CA LEU A 73 3.12 8.00 21.92
C LEU A 73 1.93 7.34 21.21
N SER A 74 1.11 8.13 20.52
CA SER A 74 -0.03 7.63 19.75
C SER A 74 0.40 6.76 18.57
N ILE A 75 1.47 7.15 17.87
CA ILE A 75 2.09 6.35 16.81
C ILE A 75 2.61 5.02 17.38
N SER A 76 3.37 5.06 18.47
CA SER A 76 3.90 3.87 19.13
C SER A 76 2.80 2.91 19.60
N LYS A 77 1.72 3.44 20.18
CA LYS A 77 0.52 2.67 20.55
C LYS A 77 -0.17 2.05 19.34
N SER A 78 -0.24 2.78 18.22
CA SER A 78 -0.83 2.29 16.97
C SER A 78 -0.03 1.12 16.39
N ILE A 79 1.31 1.20 16.40
CA ILE A 79 2.19 0.09 16.00
C ILE A 79 1.93 -1.14 16.87
N SER A 80 1.96 -0.98 18.20
CA SER A 80 1.72 -2.07 19.16
C SER A 80 0.36 -2.74 18.94
N LEU A 81 -0.70 -1.93 18.83
CA LEU A 81 -2.04 -2.42 18.58
C LEU A 81 -2.15 -3.13 17.22
N GLY A 82 -1.48 -2.59 16.20
CA GLY A 82 -1.40 -3.19 14.86
C GLY A 82 -0.76 -4.57 14.91
N VAL A 83 0.43 -4.68 15.51
CA VAL A 83 1.12 -5.97 15.68
C VAL A 83 0.23 -7.00 16.35
N LYS A 84 -0.41 -6.64 17.48
CA LYS A 84 -1.33 -7.53 18.19
C LYS A 84 -2.47 -8.02 17.28
N LYS A 85 -3.17 -7.11 16.61
CA LYS A 85 -4.36 -7.44 15.82
C LYS A 85 -4.03 -8.22 14.56
N TYR A 86 -2.96 -7.87 13.84
CA TYR A 86 -2.52 -8.66 12.69
C TYR A 86 -2.05 -10.04 13.10
N SER A 87 -1.34 -10.18 14.23
CA SER A 87 -0.92 -11.48 14.75
C SER A 87 -2.14 -12.38 15.05
N GLU A 88 -3.19 -11.86 15.67
CA GLU A 88 -4.43 -12.60 15.91
C GLU A 88 -5.12 -13.05 14.61
N ILE A 89 -5.05 -12.24 13.53
CA ILE A 89 -5.61 -12.58 12.22
C ILE A 89 -4.77 -13.66 11.56
N PHE A 90 -3.44 -13.53 11.56
CA PHE A 90 -2.55 -14.50 10.94
C PHE A 90 -2.55 -15.83 11.68
N HIS A 91 -2.74 -15.81 13.00
CA HIS A 91 -2.94 -17.04 13.78
C HIS A 91 -4.18 -17.80 13.33
N ARG A 92 -5.30 -17.11 13.15
CA ARG A 92 -6.57 -17.74 12.74
C ARG A 92 -6.62 -18.12 11.26
N ASN A 93 -5.95 -17.34 10.42
CA ASN A 93 -6.05 -17.47 8.96
C ASN A 93 -4.74 -17.07 8.29
N LYS A 94 -3.69 -17.87 8.53
CA LYS A 94 -2.35 -17.65 7.97
C LYS A 94 -2.41 -17.55 6.44
N PRO A 95 -1.94 -16.45 5.82
CA PRO A 95 -1.72 -16.37 4.39
C PRO A 95 -0.40 -17.04 3.99
N ASP A 96 -0.29 -17.44 2.74
CA ASP A 96 0.97 -17.92 2.15
C ASP A 96 1.88 -16.73 1.78
N LEU A 97 1.26 -15.62 1.34
CA LEU A 97 1.95 -14.39 0.95
C LEU A 97 1.25 -13.18 1.56
N LEU A 98 2.04 -12.24 2.08
CA LEU A 98 1.62 -10.90 2.49
C LEU A 98 2.18 -9.87 1.52
N LEU A 99 1.31 -9.14 0.82
CA LEU A 99 1.69 -8.02 -0.04
C LEU A 99 1.54 -6.70 0.71
N VAL A 100 2.64 -5.96 0.81
CA VAL A 100 2.74 -4.67 1.52
C VAL A 100 3.27 -3.59 0.58
N THR A 101 2.95 -2.33 0.89
CA THR A 101 3.30 -1.18 0.04
C THR A 101 3.84 -0.03 0.87
N GLY A 102 4.95 0.55 0.41
CA GLY A 102 5.49 1.81 0.93
C GLY A 102 6.15 1.68 2.30
N ASP A 103 5.92 2.65 3.14
CA ASP A 103 6.77 2.96 4.31
C ASP A 103 5.99 3.34 5.58
N ARG A 104 4.68 3.17 5.58
CA ARG A 104 3.88 3.59 6.73
C ARG A 104 4.08 2.69 7.95
N PHE A 105 4.05 3.29 9.15
CA PHE A 105 4.21 2.56 10.41
C PHE A 105 3.11 1.51 10.64
N GLU A 106 1.90 1.75 10.13
CA GLU A 106 0.82 0.76 10.20
C GLU A 106 1.14 -0.48 9.34
N MET A 107 1.86 -0.29 8.22
CA MET A 107 2.32 -1.37 7.37
C MET A 107 3.45 -2.16 8.04
N LEU A 108 4.38 -1.46 8.70
CA LEU A 108 5.43 -2.09 9.51
C LEU A 108 4.83 -3.01 10.59
N ALA A 109 3.77 -2.58 11.25
CA ALA A 109 3.08 -3.39 12.26
C ALA A 109 2.59 -4.74 11.69
N ALA A 110 2.06 -4.74 10.49
CA ALA A 110 1.62 -5.96 9.82
C ALA A 110 2.80 -6.87 9.43
N VAL A 111 3.90 -6.27 8.98
CA VAL A 111 5.14 -6.99 8.64
C VAL A 111 5.72 -7.66 9.88
N ILE A 112 5.88 -6.93 10.98
CA ILE A 112 6.37 -7.50 12.26
C ILE A 112 5.48 -8.67 12.71
N ALA A 113 4.15 -8.52 12.61
CA ALA A 113 3.21 -9.58 12.97
C ALA A 113 3.35 -10.83 12.09
N ALA A 114 3.80 -10.70 10.85
CA ALA A 114 3.94 -11.81 9.91
C ALA A 114 5.19 -12.66 10.16
N LEU A 115 6.27 -12.09 10.69
CA LEU A 115 7.58 -12.74 10.85
C LEU A 115 7.50 -14.06 11.63
N PRO A 116 6.90 -14.12 12.86
CA PRO A 116 6.86 -15.36 13.64
C PRO A 116 6.09 -16.50 12.96
N TYR A 117 5.25 -16.17 11.98
CA TYR A 117 4.45 -17.15 11.22
C TYR A 117 5.17 -17.64 9.96
N ASN A 118 6.38 -17.14 9.66
CA ASN A 118 7.10 -17.45 8.42
C ASN A 118 6.22 -17.21 7.17
N ILE A 119 5.48 -16.10 7.16
CA ILE A 119 4.69 -15.67 6.00
C ILE A 119 5.65 -15.02 5.00
N VAL A 120 5.58 -15.44 3.73
CA VAL A 120 6.35 -14.79 2.67
C VAL A 120 5.86 -13.35 2.51
N ILE A 121 6.76 -12.38 2.54
CA ILE A 121 6.42 -10.96 2.42
C ILE A 121 6.92 -10.43 1.08
N ALA A 122 6.05 -9.78 0.33
CA ALA A 122 6.36 -9.07 -0.91
C ALA A 122 6.15 -7.56 -0.71
N HIS A 123 7.16 -6.75 -1.04
CA HIS A 123 7.17 -5.31 -0.80
C HIS A 123 7.17 -4.53 -2.12
N ILE A 124 6.14 -3.69 -2.29
CA ILE A 124 6.02 -2.73 -3.39
C ILE A 124 6.56 -1.37 -2.94
N HIS A 125 7.26 -0.66 -3.80
CA HIS A 125 7.89 0.64 -3.52
C HIS A 125 8.97 0.59 -2.42
N GLY A 126 9.66 -0.55 -2.28
CA GLY A 126 10.91 -0.64 -1.52
C GLY A 126 12.05 0.10 -2.22
N GLY A 127 13.06 0.52 -1.45
CA GLY A 127 14.27 1.17 -1.97
C GLY A 127 14.12 2.65 -2.35
N GLU A 128 12.93 3.22 -2.28
CA GLU A 128 12.71 4.66 -2.43
C GLU A 128 13.23 5.42 -1.20
N LEU A 129 13.41 6.74 -1.32
CA LEU A 129 13.84 7.60 -0.22
C LEU A 129 12.71 8.55 0.20
N SER A 130 12.56 8.73 1.50
CA SER A 130 11.68 9.70 2.14
C SER A 130 12.51 10.60 3.05
N LEU A 131 13.45 11.35 2.45
CA LEU A 131 14.45 12.13 3.17
C LEU A 131 13.82 13.07 4.21
N GLY A 132 14.38 13.05 5.43
CA GLY A 132 13.92 13.89 6.54
C GLY A 132 12.70 13.35 7.30
N ALA A 133 12.12 12.22 6.87
CA ALA A 133 11.02 11.57 7.56
C ALA A 133 11.46 10.25 8.20
N PHE A 134 10.87 9.88 9.35
CA PHE A 134 11.14 8.57 9.98
C PHE A 134 10.61 7.40 9.14
N ASP A 135 9.69 7.67 8.21
CA ASP A 135 9.18 6.73 7.21
C ASP A 135 10.30 6.11 6.36
N ASP A 136 11.40 6.84 6.11
CA ASP A 136 12.55 6.32 5.38
C ASP A 136 13.13 5.08 6.06
N SER A 137 13.35 5.16 7.37
CA SER A 137 13.83 4.01 8.17
C SER A 137 12.83 2.86 8.17
N ILE A 138 11.54 3.15 8.23
CA ILE A 138 10.46 2.16 8.17
C ILE A 138 10.48 1.45 6.81
N ARG A 139 10.60 2.18 5.71
CA ARG A 139 10.69 1.60 4.36
C ARG A 139 11.83 0.59 4.26
N HIS A 140 13.01 0.98 4.72
CA HIS A 140 14.18 0.10 4.68
C HIS A 140 14.04 -1.10 5.62
N ALA A 141 13.42 -0.94 6.79
CA ALA A 141 13.10 -2.05 7.68
C ALA A 141 12.11 -3.04 7.02
N ILE A 142 11.02 -2.54 6.42
CA ILE A 142 10.06 -3.38 5.68
C ILE A 142 10.77 -4.11 4.54
N THR A 143 11.66 -3.44 3.79
CA THR A 143 12.49 -4.08 2.75
C THR A 143 13.28 -5.24 3.33
N LYS A 144 13.99 -5.05 4.46
CA LYS A 144 14.79 -6.10 5.09
C LYS A 144 14.00 -7.28 5.64
N PHE A 145 12.75 -7.07 6.01
CA PHE A 145 11.84 -8.14 6.42
C PHE A 145 11.18 -8.86 5.24
N SER A 146 11.31 -8.34 4.03
CA SER A 146 10.64 -8.87 2.85
C SER A 146 11.48 -9.89 2.10
N HIS A 147 10.80 -10.82 1.43
CA HIS A 147 11.40 -11.91 0.66
C HIS A 147 11.40 -11.64 -0.84
N ILE A 148 10.46 -10.80 -1.31
CA ILE A 148 10.28 -10.44 -2.72
C ILE A 148 10.11 -8.92 -2.80
N HIS A 149 10.77 -8.29 -3.77
CA HIS A 149 10.83 -6.84 -3.88
C HIS A 149 10.37 -6.38 -5.25
N PHE A 150 9.44 -5.42 -5.25
CA PHE A 150 8.87 -4.80 -6.44
C PHE A 150 9.14 -3.29 -6.46
N PRO A 151 10.41 -2.86 -6.67
CA PRO A 151 10.75 -1.45 -6.83
C PRO A 151 10.19 -0.87 -8.12
N SER A 152 9.99 0.47 -8.13
CA SER A 152 9.46 1.17 -9.30
C SER A 152 10.54 1.50 -10.35
N THR A 153 11.81 1.57 -9.97
CA THR A 153 12.92 1.90 -10.88
C THR A 153 14.15 1.04 -10.63
N ASP A 154 15.07 1.03 -11.60
CA ASP A 154 16.38 0.35 -11.46
C ASP A 154 17.25 0.99 -10.37
N GLU A 155 17.10 2.28 -10.11
CA GLU A 155 17.82 2.96 -9.02
C GLU A 155 17.40 2.40 -7.67
N TYR A 156 16.11 2.24 -7.45
CA TYR A 156 15.58 1.68 -6.21
C TYR A 156 15.89 0.19 -6.08
N ALA A 157 15.90 -0.55 -7.19
CA ALA A 157 16.38 -1.93 -7.21
C ALA A 157 17.82 -2.06 -6.77
N ARG A 158 18.72 -1.17 -7.26
CA ARG A 158 20.12 -1.13 -6.82
C ARG A 158 20.25 -0.87 -5.32
N ARG A 159 19.45 0.06 -4.78
CA ARG A 159 19.46 0.36 -3.34
C ARG A 159 19.00 -0.83 -2.50
N ILE A 160 17.98 -1.58 -2.94
CA ILE A 160 17.54 -2.82 -2.30
C ILE A 160 18.68 -3.85 -2.28
N MET A 161 19.39 -4.03 -3.39
CA MET A 161 20.55 -4.94 -3.44
C MET A 161 21.71 -4.46 -2.54
N GLN A 162 21.92 -3.14 -2.40
CA GLN A 162 22.90 -2.58 -1.46
C GLN A 162 22.54 -2.86 0.00
N LEU A 163 21.24 -3.02 0.32
CA LEU A 163 20.77 -3.47 1.63
C LEU A 163 21.02 -4.98 1.86
N GLY A 164 21.62 -5.68 0.90
CA GLY A 164 21.97 -7.10 1.00
C GLY A 164 20.92 -8.06 0.45
N GLU A 165 19.96 -7.57 -0.34
CA GLU A 165 18.97 -8.43 -0.99
C GLU A 165 19.53 -9.02 -2.30
N GLU A 166 19.23 -10.28 -2.56
CA GLU A 166 19.72 -10.99 -3.75
C GLU A 166 18.94 -10.57 -5.01
N LYS A 167 19.66 -10.39 -6.12
CA LYS A 167 19.12 -9.88 -7.39
C LYS A 167 17.88 -10.64 -7.88
N TYR A 168 17.83 -11.98 -7.69
CA TYR A 168 16.71 -12.79 -8.16
C TYR A 168 15.40 -12.52 -7.41
N ARG A 169 15.47 -11.90 -6.22
CA ARG A 169 14.31 -11.50 -5.41
C ARG A 169 13.79 -10.11 -5.77
N VAL A 170 14.54 -9.35 -6.57
CA VAL A 170 14.24 -7.95 -6.92
C VAL A 170 13.76 -7.87 -8.36
N LYS A 171 12.51 -7.45 -8.56
CA LYS A 171 11.90 -7.29 -9.88
C LYS A 171 11.37 -5.88 -10.05
N VAL A 172 11.99 -5.10 -10.94
CA VAL A 172 11.49 -3.76 -11.31
C VAL A 172 10.17 -3.89 -12.04
N VAL A 173 9.12 -3.22 -11.55
CA VAL A 173 7.75 -3.34 -12.05
C VAL A 173 7.13 -2.01 -12.48
N GLY A 174 7.84 -0.90 -12.29
CA GLY A 174 7.27 0.44 -12.46
C GLY A 174 6.39 0.85 -11.27
N ALA A 175 5.66 1.94 -11.44
CA ALA A 175 4.72 2.45 -10.43
C ALA A 175 3.30 1.97 -10.74
N PRO A 176 2.74 1.01 -9.98
CA PRO A 176 1.43 0.44 -10.28
C PRO A 176 0.30 1.46 -10.28
N ALA A 177 0.45 2.59 -9.56
CA ALA A 177 -0.52 3.68 -9.56
C ALA A 177 -0.81 4.24 -10.96
N LEU A 178 0.16 4.19 -11.88
CA LEU A 178 0.02 4.66 -13.26
C LEU A 178 -1.00 3.81 -14.06
N ASP A 179 -1.21 2.57 -13.66
CA ASP A 179 -2.21 1.72 -14.31
C ASP A 179 -3.65 2.22 -14.10
N ASN A 180 -3.89 3.07 -13.09
CA ASN A 180 -5.18 3.72 -12.91
C ASN A 180 -5.50 4.73 -14.03
N LEU A 181 -4.50 5.19 -14.78
CA LEU A 181 -4.69 6.09 -15.91
C LEU A 181 -5.17 5.36 -17.17
N LYS A 182 -4.98 4.04 -17.23
CA LYS A 182 -5.44 3.23 -18.37
C LYS A 182 -6.96 3.26 -18.46
N GLY A 183 -7.46 3.65 -19.61
CA GLY A 183 -8.92 3.71 -19.88
C GLY A 183 -9.62 4.94 -19.32
N ILE A 184 -8.90 5.95 -18.83
CA ILE A 184 -9.49 7.24 -18.48
C ILE A 184 -9.74 8.02 -19.77
N ASN A 185 -11.01 8.39 -20.01
CA ASN A 185 -11.37 9.40 -21.00
C ASN A 185 -11.05 10.78 -20.43
N PHE A 186 -9.92 11.35 -20.84
CA PHE A 186 -9.56 12.71 -20.43
C PHE A 186 -10.52 13.73 -21.07
N LYS A 187 -10.99 14.67 -20.26
CA LYS A 187 -11.82 15.78 -20.75
C LYS A 187 -10.98 16.71 -21.62
N SER A 188 -11.59 17.20 -22.71
CA SER A 188 -10.97 18.23 -23.52
C SER A 188 -10.91 19.59 -22.79
N PHE A 189 -10.07 20.50 -23.23
CA PHE A 189 -10.02 21.88 -22.70
C PHE A 189 -11.39 22.55 -22.73
N CYS A 190 -12.15 22.37 -23.81
CA CYS A 190 -13.50 22.92 -23.94
C CYS A 190 -14.45 22.38 -22.86
N GLN A 191 -14.39 21.08 -22.58
CA GLN A 191 -15.20 20.45 -21.53
C GLN A 191 -14.81 20.95 -20.13
N LEU A 192 -13.49 21.10 -19.85
CA LEU A 192 -13.00 21.61 -18.58
C LEU A 192 -13.37 23.07 -18.38
N ASN A 193 -13.19 23.92 -19.40
CA ASN A 193 -13.58 25.32 -19.36
C ASN A 193 -15.07 25.48 -19.05
N LYS A 194 -15.93 24.70 -19.71
CA LYS A 194 -17.39 24.74 -19.51
C LYS A 194 -17.78 24.25 -18.11
N GLU A 195 -17.16 23.18 -17.63
CA GLU A 195 -17.54 22.55 -16.35
C GLU A 195 -17.10 23.37 -15.12
N TYR A 196 -15.93 23.99 -15.22
CA TYR A 196 -15.32 24.72 -14.10
C TYR A 196 -15.32 26.23 -14.26
N GLY A 197 -15.95 26.77 -15.31
CA GLY A 197 -15.99 28.22 -15.56
C GLY A 197 -14.60 28.81 -15.81
N LEU A 198 -13.69 28.05 -16.42
CA LEU A 198 -12.31 28.47 -16.65
C LEU A 198 -12.17 29.08 -18.07
N SER A 199 -11.15 29.91 -18.25
CA SER A 199 -10.74 30.45 -19.54
C SER A 199 -9.35 29.95 -19.90
N MET A 200 -9.18 28.61 -19.91
CA MET A 200 -7.90 27.99 -20.26
C MET A 200 -7.67 28.10 -21.78
N ASN A 201 -6.48 28.50 -22.16
CA ASN A 201 -5.98 28.46 -23.54
C ASN A 201 -5.19 27.16 -23.80
N SER A 202 -4.54 27.04 -24.95
CA SER A 202 -3.74 25.89 -25.34
C SER A 202 -2.41 25.76 -24.59
N SER A 203 -2.10 26.65 -23.66
CA SER A 203 -0.86 26.57 -22.87
C SER A 203 -0.94 25.45 -21.83
N PRO A 204 0.13 24.70 -21.60
CA PRO A 204 0.14 23.67 -20.55
C PRO A 204 -0.06 24.30 -19.17
N ILE A 205 -0.94 23.70 -18.37
CA ILE A 205 -1.19 24.08 -16.97
C ILE A 205 -0.57 23.00 -16.09
N ILE A 206 0.38 23.42 -15.27
CA ILE A 206 0.98 22.55 -14.24
C ILE A 206 0.38 22.98 -12.90
N VAL A 207 -0.25 22.04 -12.20
CA VAL A 207 -0.86 22.23 -10.88
C VAL A 207 0.01 21.57 -9.83
#